data_47c3b6f7e901b618c749f7a1454e01bd
#
_entry.id   47c3b6f7e901b618c749f7a1454e01bd
#
_cell.length_a   1.000
_cell.length_b   1.000
_cell.length_c   1.000
_cell.angle_alpha   90.00
_cell.angle_beta   90.00
_cell.angle_gamma   90.00
#
_symmetry.space_group_name_H-M   'P 1'
#
loop_
_entity.id
_entity.type
_entity.pdbx_description
1 polymer ?
#
loop_
_entity_poly.entity_id
_entity_poly.type
_entity_poly.pdbx_seq_one_letter_code
_entity_poly.pdbx_strand_id
1 'polypeptide(L)'
;MWRIEQSRFFPELSIGYSRQKIAPLHGLDSWMVGISFPLLFWPQQSRNRQAKMDWQIARLQADDQRVQLERHIDEAYTRLRQQEEQLRYYTTAALQEADALQQSALLQFREGEIDITQLVQSMNSVRDIRRNYLETVFNYNVTLVEIELYTE
;
A
#
# COMPACT_ATOMS: atom_id res chain seq x y z
N MET A 1 -29.48 -5.00 0.01
CA MET A 1 -29.86 -3.59 -0.16
C MET A 1 -30.53 -3.24 -1.50
N TRP A 2 -30.53 -4.11 -2.48
CA TRP A 2 -31.11 -3.86 -3.81
C TRP A 2 -32.65 -3.85 -3.88
N ARG A 3 -33.34 -4.46 -2.94
CA ARG A 3 -34.80 -4.58 -2.91
C ARG A 3 -35.55 -3.37 -2.35
N ILE A 4 -34.88 -2.48 -1.64
CA ILE A 4 -35.52 -1.31 -0.99
C ILE A 4 -35.64 -0.11 -1.96
N GLU A 5 -34.81 -0.04 -2.99
CA GLU A 5 -34.88 1.06 -3.97
C GLU A 5 -35.94 0.89 -5.05
N GLN A 6 -36.42 -0.31 -5.31
CA GLN A 6 -37.51 -0.56 -6.26
C GLN A 6 -38.88 -0.08 -5.77
N SER A 7 -39.06 0.07 -4.44
CA SER A 7 -40.33 0.55 -3.88
C SER A 7 -40.57 2.05 -4.08
N ARG A 8 -39.55 2.83 -4.49
CA ARG A 8 -39.67 4.28 -4.76
C ARG A 8 -40.27 4.61 -6.11
N PHE A 9 -40.56 3.64 -6.95
CA PHE A 9 -41.22 3.83 -8.25
C PHE A 9 -42.75 3.73 -8.17
N PHE A 10 -43.31 3.36 -7.01
CA PHE A 10 -44.76 3.29 -6.86
C PHE A 10 -45.32 4.67 -6.52
N PRO A 11 -46.50 5.05 -7.12
CA PRO A 11 -47.18 6.25 -6.73
C PRO A 11 -47.60 6.17 -5.26
N GLU A 12 -47.32 7.24 -4.55
CA GLU A 12 -47.74 7.37 -3.16
C GLU A 12 -49.21 7.82 -3.11
N LEU A 13 -50.07 6.96 -2.58
CA LEU A 13 -51.48 7.25 -2.40
C LEU A 13 -51.71 7.79 -1.00
N SER A 14 -52.16 9.04 -0.88
CA SER A 14 -52.52 9.64 0.39
C SER A 14 -54.03 9.82 0.45
N ILE A 15 -54.61 9.34 1.56
CA ILE A 15 -56.03 9.55 1.86
C ILE A 15 -56.10 10.34 3.17
N GLY A 16 -56.67 11.52 3.10
CA GLY A 16 -56.89 12.39 4.29
C GLY A 16 -58.38 12.60 4.53
N TYR A 17 -58.78 12.51 5.78
CA TYR A 17 -60.12 12.91 6.25
C TYR A 17 -59.94 14.05 7.27
N SER A 18 -60.65 15.15 7.08
CA SER A 18 -60.71 16.21 8.06
C SER A 18 -62.13 16.66 8.33
N ARG A 19 -62.43 16.81 9.61
CA ARG A 19 -63.73 17.33 10.12
C ARG A 19 -63.50 18.68 10.77
N GLN A 20 -64.06 19.73 10.17
CA GLN A 20 -64.07 21.06 10.75
C GLN A 20 -65.43 21.43 11.36
N LYS A 21 -65.42 21.81 12.65
CA LYS A 21 -66.58 22.37 13.30
C LYS A 21 -66.47 23.90 13.26
N ILE A 22 -67.26 24.53 12.39
CA ILE A 22 -67.40 25.98 12.39
C ILE A 22 -68.74 26.32 12.97
N ALA A 23 -68.78 26.92 14.18
CA ALA A 23 -70.02 27.35 14.78
C ALA A 23 -70.56 28.59 13.99
N PRO A 24 -71.89 28.63 13.62
CA PRO A 24 -73.04 27.83 14.07
C PRO A 24 -73.54 26.79 13.04
N LEU A 25 -72.77 26.44 12.02
CA LEU A 25 -73.15 25.50 11.01
C LEU A 25 -72.62 24.10 11.28
N HIS A 26 -73.42 23.08 10.96
CA HIS A 26 -73.12 21.66 11.13
C HIS A 26 -71.78 21.28 10.46
N GLY A 27 -70.97 20.40 11.09
CA GLY A 27 -69.63 20.06 10.63
C GLY A 27 -69.53 19.67 9.17
N LEU A 28 -68.61 20.31 8.51
CA LEU A 28 -68.19 20.00 7.13
C LEU A 28 -67.17 18.84 7.18
N ASP A 29 -67.52 17.72 6.64
CA ASP A 29 -66.62 16.61 6.46
C ASP A 29 -65.95 16.70 5.07
N SER A 30 -64.64 16.72 5.03
CA SER A 30 -63.88 16.74 3.77
C SER A 30 -62.96 15.55 3.65
N TRP A 31 -63.00 14.95 2.51
CA TRP A 31 -62.11 13.86 2.11
C TRP A 31 -61.12 14.39 1.12
N MET A 32 -59.86 14.06 1.29
CA MET A 32 -58.79 14.41 0.37
C MET A 32 -58.14 13.09 -0.09
N VAL A 33 -58.13 12.89 -1.40
CA VAL A 33 -57.37 11.79 -2.02
C VAL A 33 -56.24 12.41 -2.85
N GLY A 34 -55.01 12.14 -2.49
CA GLY A 34 -53.84 12.63 -3.22
C GLY A 34 -53.08 11.46 -3.82
N ILE A 35 -52.70 11.61 -5.07
CA ILE A 35 -51.77 10.69 -5.76
C ILE A 35 -50.55 11.52 -6.11
N SER A 36 -49.40 11.16 -5.56
CA SER A 36 -48.16 11.83 -5.87
C SER A 36 -47.27 10.94 -6.76
N PHE A 37 -46.91 11.48 -7.88
CA PHE A 37 -45.99 10.83 -8.83
C PHE A 37 -44.64 11.55 -8.73
N PRO A 38 -43.52 10.85 -8.47
CA PRO A 38 -42.19 11.44 -8.58
C PRO A 38 -41.85 11.73 -10.02
N LEU A 39 -42.07 12.99 -10.46
CA LEU A 39 -41.80 13.43 -11.84
C LEU A 39 -40.29 13.58 -12.15
N LEU A 40 -39.42 13.41 -11.17
CA LEU A 40 -37.99 13.55 -11.34
C LEU A 40 -37.32 12.18 -11.50
N PHE A 41 -37.44 11.56 -12.65
CA PHE A 41 -36.79 10.29 -12.98
C PHE A 41 -35.28 10.43 -13.28
N TRP A 42 -34.80 11.62 -13.52
CA TRP A 42 -33.42 11.87 -13.94
C TRP A 42 -32.34 11.69 -12.85
N PRO A 43 -32.54 12.02 -11.58
CA PRO A 43 -31.50 11.82 -10.58
C PRO A 43 -31.21 10.36 -10.30
N GLN A 44 -32.15 9.47 -10.51
CA GLN A 44 -32.01 8.03 -10.22
C GLN A 44 -31.16 7.30 -11.27
N GLN A 45 -31.29 7.69 -12.53
CA GLN A 45 -30.52 7.11 -13.63
C GLN A 45 -29.02 7.53 -13.54
N SER A 46 -28.75 8.76 -13.09
CA SER A 46 -27.39 9.22 -12.84
C SER A 46 -26.73 8.51 -11.63
N ARG A 47 -27.48 8.27 -10.55
CA ARG A 47 -26.99 7.51 -9.38
C ARG A 47 -26.63 6.07 -9.72
N ASN A 48 -27.43 5.39 -10.54
CA ASN A 48 -27.13 4.03 -10.99
C ASN A 48 -25.86 3.99 -11.88
N ARG A 49 -25.67 5.00 -12.74
CA ARG A 49 -24.43 5.13 -13.53
C ARG A 49 -23.23 5.40 -12.64
N GLN A 50 -23.39 6.27 -11.65
CA GLN A 50 -22.34 6.59 -10.69
C GLN A 50 -21.95 5.33 -9.89
N ALA A 51 -22.90 4.61 -9.32
CA ALA A 51 -22.62 3.38 -8.57
C ALA A 51 -21.93 2.30 -9.42
N LYS A 52 -22.27 2.19 -10.72
CA LYS A 52 -21.57 1.30 -11.64
C LYS A 52 -20.15 1.75 -11.92
N MET A 53 -19.91 3.05 -12.08
CA MET A 53 -18.58 3.61 -12.28
C MET A 53 -17.72 3.45 -11.02
N ASP A 54 -18.28 3.71 -9.83
CA ASP A 54 -17.59 3.52 -8.55
C ASP A 54 -17.18 2.05 -8.36
N TRP A 55 -18.04 1.11 -8.73
CA TRP A 55 -17.68 -0.31 -8.71
C TRP A 55 -16.54 -0.65 -9.70
N GLN A 56 -16.59 -0.08 -10.92
CA GLN A 56 -15.52 -0.27 -11.90
C GLN A 56 -14.19 0.32 -11.42
N ILE A 57 -14.22 1.51 -10.82
CA ILE A 57 -13.04 2.15 -10.23
C ILE A 57 -12.47 1.28 -9.11
N ALA A 58 -13.31 0.81 -8.18
CA ALA A 58 -12.87 -0.05 -7.09
C ALA A 58 -12.24 -1.36 -7.59
N ARG A 59 -12.81 -1.94 -8.65
CA ARG A 59 -12.25 -3.14 -9.28
C ARG A 59 -10.89 -2.87 -9.91
N LEU A 60 -10.78 -1.79 -10.69
CA LEU A 60 -9.52 -1.41 -11.33
C LEU A 60 -8.43 -1.08 -10.29
N GLN A 61 -8.81 -0.44 -9.18
CA GLN A 61 -7.90 -0.20 -8.06
C GLN A 61 -7.42 -1.49 -7.41
N ALA A 62 -8.30 -2.47 -7.24
CA ALA A 62 -7.90 -3.78 -6.70
C ALA A 62 -6.96 -4.53 -7.66
N ASP A 63 -7.24 -4.49 -8.97
CA ASP A 63 -6.38 -5.09 -9.98
C ASP A 63 -5.00 -4.39 -10.04
N ASP A 64 -4.97 -3.05 -9.93
CA ASP A 64 -3.74 -2.26 -9.88
C ASP A 64 -2.89 -2.57 -8.63
N GLN A 65 -3.54 -2.64 -7.46
CA GLN A 65 -2.86 -3.04 -6.22
C GLN A 65 -2.24 -4.43 -6.32
N ARG A 66 -2.92 -5.37 -6.96
CA ARG A 66 -2.37 -6.71 -7.19
C ARG A 66 -1.13 -6.67 -8.06
N VAL A 67 -1.17 -5.94 -9.18
CA VAL A 67 0.00 -5.80 -10.08
C VAL A 67 1.16 -5.10 -9.38
N GLN A 68 0.88 -4.10 -8.54
CA GLN A 68 1.90 -3.43 -7.74
C GLN A 68 2.55 -4.38 -6.73
N LEU A 69 1.74 -5.21 -6.05
CA LEU A 69 2.26 -6.21 -5.11
C LEU A 69 3.15 -7.24 -5.81
N GLU A 70 2.70 -7.79 -6.94
CA GLU A 70 3.50 -8.74 -7.74
C GLU A 70 4.85 -8.12 -8.14
N ARG A 71 4.84 -6.86 -8.57
CA ARG A 71 6.08 -6.12 -8.90
C ARG A 71 7.01 -5.94 -7.69
N HIS A 72 6.47 -5.57 -6.54
CA HIS A 72 7.28 -5.42 -5.31
C HIS A 72 7.93 -6.73 -4.88
N ILE A 73 7.21 -7.84 -5.03
CA ILE A 73 7.76 -9.17 -4.76
C ILE A 73 8.92 -9.49 -5.72
N ASP A 74 8.74 -9.27 -7.02
CA ASP A 74 9.79 -9.51 -8.02
C ASP A 74 11.03 -8.64 -7.79
N GLU A 75 10.83 -7.38 -7.41
CA GLU A 75 11.90 -6.46 -7.04
C GLU A 75 12.64 -6.94 -5.78
N ALA A 76 11.92 -7.44 -4.77
CA ALA A 76 12.51 -7.97 -3.55
C ALA A 76 13.35 -9.23 -3.83
N TYR A 77 12.87 -10.15 -4.66
CA TYR A 77 13.67 -11.31 -5.09
C TYR A 77 14.92 -10.93 -5.90
N THR A 78 14.81 -9.89 -6.73
CA THR A 78 15.97 -9.40 -7.50
C THR A 78 17.01 -8.79 -6.56
N ARG A 79 16.60 -7.98 -5.58
CA ARG A 79 17.49 -7.45 -4.54
C ARG A 79 18.14 -8.57 -3.73
N LEU A 80 17.38 -9.59 -3.36
CA LEU A 80 17.89 -10.72 -2.59
C LEU A 80 19.05 -11.42 -3.33
N ARG A 81 18.88 -11.71 -4.62
CA ARG A 81 19.92 -12.34 -5.44
C ARG A 81 21.19 -11.49 -5.53
N GLN A 82 21.04 -10.18 -5.70
CA GLN A 82 22.18 -9.27 -5.73
C GLN A 82 22.93 -9.26 -4.39
N GLN A 83 22.21 -9.28 -3.28
CA GLN A 83 22.78 -9.33 -1.93
C GLN A 83 23.47 -10.67 -1.66
N GLU A 84 22.92 -11.79 -2.14
CA GLU A 84 23.58 -13.10 -2.06
C GLU A 84 24.92 -13.11 -2.81
N GLU A 85 24.97 -12.53 -4.00
CA GLU A 85 26.21 -12.42 -4.77
C GLU A 85 27.23 -11.54 -4.06
N GLN A 86 26.80 -10.42 -3.48
CA GLN A 86 27.66 -9.56 -2.67
C GLN A 86 28.17 -10.27 -1.43
N LEU A 87 27.33 -10.98 -0.68
CA LEU A 87 27.74 -11.78 0.48
C LEU A 87 28.77 -12.83 0.11
N ARG A 88 28.54 -13.52 -1.02
CA ARG A 88 29.49 -14.50 -1.52
C ARG A 88 30.84 -13.85 -1.83
N TYR A 89 30.86 -12.70 -2.50
CA TYR A 89 32.09 -11.96 -2.76
C TYR A 89 32.82 -11.58 -1.47
N TYR A 90 32.11 -11.04 -0.46
CA TYR A 90 32.72 -10.68 0.81
C TYR A 90 33.30 -11.90 1.55
N THR A 91 32.58 -13.02 1.58
CA THR A 91 33.02 -14.21 2.31
C THR A 91 34.14 -14.96 1.60
N THR A 92 34.20 -14.93 0.28
CA THR A 92 35.20 -15.71 -0.49
C THR A 92 36.47 -14.92 -0.83
N ALA A 93 36.39 -13.60 -0.93
CA ALA A 93 37.50 -12.76 -1.37
C ALA A 93 37.75 -11.55 -0.45
N ALA A 94 36.81 -10.63 -0.34
CA ALA A 94 37.06 -9.31 0.24
C ALA A 94 37.51 -9.34 1.71
N LEU A 95 36.98 -10.24 2.54
CA LEU A 95 37.43 -10.39 3.95
C LEU A 95 38.84 -10.95 4.05
N GLN A 96 39.21 -11.90 3.18
CA GLN A 96 40.56 -12.46 3.15
C GLN A 96 41.58 -11.41 2.68
N GLU A 97 41.22 -10.62 1.66
CA GLU A 97 42.04 -9.50 1.19
C GLU A 97 42.20 -8.42 2.27
N ALA A 98 41.13 -8.13 3.01
CA ALA A 98 41.19 -7.18 4.14
C ALA A 98 42.13 -7.68 5.26
N ASP A 99 42.10 -8.98 5.58
CA ASP A 99 43.01 -9.57 6.58
C ASP A 99 44.47 -9.55 6.09
N ALA A 100 44.71 -9.87 4.82
CA ALA A 100 46.06 -9.81 4.23
C ALA A 100 46.56 -8.35 4.18
N LEU A 101 45.72 -7.37 3.79
CA LEU A 101 46.06 -5.96 3.83
C LEU A 101 46.42 -5.49 5.22
N GLN A 102 45.65 -5.88 6.21
CA GLN A 102 45.93 -5.54 7.60
C GLN A 102 47.30 -6.07 8.09
N GLN A 103 47.59 -7.34 7.78
CA GLN A 103 48.86 -7.97 8.17
C GLN A 103 50.05 -7.31 7.46
N SER A 104 49.96 -7.11 6.15
CA SER A 104 51.00 -6.46 5.34
C SER A 104 51.26 -5.03 5.77
N ALA A 105 50.22 -4.21 6.01
CA ALA A 105 50.42 -2.83 6.48
C ALA A 105 51.08 -2.76 7.88
N LEU A 106 50.74 -3.67 8.79
CA LEU A 106 51.36 -3.74 10.10
C LEU A 106 52.83 -4.16 10.01
N LEU A 107 53.20 -5.09 9.12
CA LEU A 107 54.55 -5.50 8.87
C LEU A 107 55.39 -4.38 8.29
N GLN A 108 54.93 -3.76 7.20
CA GLN A 108 55.61 -2.63 6.55
C GLN A 108 55.82 -1.43 7.47
N PHE A 109 54.87 -1.16 8.37
CA PHE A 109 55.02 -0.12 9.35
C PHE A 109 56.11 -0.47 10.39
N ARG A 110 56.18 -1.71 10.86
CA ARG A 110 57.24 -2.18 11.78
C ARG A 110 58.63 -2.13 11.16
N GLU A 111 58.72 -2.37 9.85
CA GLU A 111 59.95 -2.33 9.07
C GLU A 111 60.36 -0.88 8.66
N GLY A 112 59.44 0.09 8.94
CA GLY A 112 59.66 1.49 8.58
C GLY A 112 59.50 1.82 7.11
N GLU A 113 58.84 0.92 6.34
CA GLU A 113 58.57 1.09 4.91
C GLU A 113 57.42 2.06 4.65
N ILE A 114 56.46 2.12 5.56
CA ILE A 114 55.31 3.04 5.50
C ILE A 114 55.23 3.91 6.75
N ASP A 115 54.67 5.11 6.58
CA ASP A 115 54.44 6.03 7.69
C ASP A 115 53.09 5.74 8.40
N ILE A 116 52.85 6.40 9.53
CA ILE A 116 51.66 6.26 10.35
C ILE A 116 50.38 6.65 9.55
N THR A 117 50.47 7.59 8.65
CA THR A 117 49.32 8.03 7.83
C THR A 117 48.89 6.94 6.87
N GLN A 118 49.88 6.30 6.23
CA GLN A 118 49.61 5.15 5.33
C GLN A 118 49.08 3.94 6.10
N LEU A 119 49.58 3.67 7.30
CA LEU A 119 49.03 2.63 8.15
C LEU A 119 47.56 2.92 8.50
N VAL A 120 47.26 4.15 8.95
CA VAL A 120 45.88 4.55 9.29
C VAL A 120 44.94 4.45 8.07
N GLN A 121 45.39 4.83 6.89
CA GLN A 121 44.61 4.67 5.68
C GLN A 121 44.30 3.21 5.35
N SER A 122 45.31 2.32 5.48
CA SER A 122 45.12 0.87 5.28
C SER A 122 44.13 0.29 6.32
N MET A 123 44.24 0.68 7.58
CA MET A 123 43.33 0.25 8.64
C MET A 123 41.89 0.77 8.41
N ASN A 124 41.75 1.98 7.89
CA ASN A 124 40.43 2.52 7.51
C ASN A 124 39.83 1.72 6.36
N SER A 125 40.59 1.35 5.34
CA SER A 125 40.14 0.51 4.25
C SER A 125 39.67 -0.86 4.72
N VAL A 126 40.44 -1.51 5.60
CA VAL A 126 40.05 -2.81 6.23
C VAL A 126 38.75 -2.66 7.01
N ARG A 127 38.62 -1.60 7.79
CA ARG A 127 37.40 -1.33 8.57
C ARG A 127 36.18 -1.11 7.66
N ASP A 128 36.36 -0.38 6.56
CA ASP A 128 35.28 -0.10 5.62
C ASP A 128 34.82 -1.39 4.91
N ILE A 129 35.73 -2.28 4.54
CA ILE A 129 35.36 -3.59 3.97
C ILE A 129 34.56 -4.40 4.99
N ARG A 130 34.99 -4.49 6.24
CA ARG A 130 34.25 -5.22 7.29
C ARG A 130 32.89 -4.60 7.60
N ARG A 131 32.80 -3.27 7.61
CA ARG A 131 31.54 -2.54 7.81
C ARG A 131 30.56 -2.83 6.66
N ASN A 132 31.01 -2.72 5.41
CA ASN A 132 30.18 -2.97 4.23
C ASN A 132 29.69 -4.43 4.19
N TYR A 133 30.52 -5.38 4.63
CA TYR A 133 30.07 -6.77 4.81
C TYR A 133 28.90 -6.87 5.81
N LEU A 134 29.01 -6.27 6.98
CA LEU A 134 27.95 -6.30 7.99
C LEU A 134 26.67 -5.61 7.51
N GLU A 135 26.82 -4.52 6.77
CA GLU A 135 25.69 -3.82 6.15
C GLU A 135 24.99 -4.69 5.10
N THR A 136 25.76 -5.43 4.30
CA THR A 136 25.22 -6.39 3.33
C THR A 136 24.48 -7.53 4.02
N VAL A 137 25.01 -8.08 5.11
CA VAL A 137 24.33 -9.10 5.93
C VAL A 137 23.01 -8.56 6.50
N PHE A 138 23.04 -7.34 7.00
CA PHE A 138 21.84 -6.70 7.54
C PHE A 138 20.76 -6.54 6.45
N ASN A 139 21.13 -5.96 5.30
CA ASN A 139 20.22 -5.72 4.20
C ASN A 139 19.64 -7.03 3.63
N TYR A 140 20.46 -8.08 3.55
CA TYR A 140 20.01 -9.42 3.14
C TYR A 140 18.91 -9.94 4.08
N ASN A 141 19.12 -9.87 5.40
CA ASN A 141 18.11 -10.32 6.36
C ASN A 141 16.83 -9.46 6.32
N VAL A 142 16.95 -8.14 6.12
CA VAL A 142 15.79 -7.25 5.97
C VAL A 142 14.97 -7.64 4.73
N THR A 143 15.64 -7.91 3.60
CA THR A 143 14.95 -8.33 2.36
C THR A 143 14.27 -9.69 2.52
N LEU A 144 14.88 -10.65 3.26
CA LEU A 144 14.24 -11.93 3.58
C LEU A 144 12.93 -11.74 4.36
N VAL A 145 12.96 -10.93 5.42
CA VAL A 145 11.77 -10.64 6.23
C VAL A 145 10.70 -9.91 5.40
N GLU A 146 11.11 -9.01 4.50
CA GLU A 146 10.19 -8.33 3.57
C GLU A 146 9.46 -9.35 2.67
N ILE A 147 10.18 -10.33 2.12
CA ILE A 147 9.57 -11.38 1.27
C ILE A 147 8.64 -12.28 2.09
N GLU A 148 9.02 -12.68 3.30
CA GLU A 148 8.17 -13.47 4.19
C GLU A 148 6.84 -12.76 4.47
N LEU A 149 6.89 -11.45 4.73
CA LEU A 149 5.70 -10.64 5.01
C LEU A 149 4.71 -10.59 3.83
N TYR A 150 5.20 -10.68 2.60
CA TYR A 150 4.34 -10.67 1.40
C TYR A 150 3.81 -12.07 1.03
N THR A 151 4.36 -13.14 1.62
CA THR A 151 3.99 -14.53 1.30
C THR A 151 3.10 -15.19 2.35
N GLU A 152 2.94 -14.58 3.53
CA GLU A 152 1.95 -14.97 4.55
C GLU A 152 0.58 -14.28 4.28
#